data_11c8fbd78db1eccb2b6fbfff8c05f3c4
#
_entry.id   11c8fbd78db1eccb2b6fbfff8c05f3c4
#
_cell.length_a   1.000
_cell.length_b   1.000
_cell.length_c   1.000
_cell.angle_alpha   90.00
_cell.angle_beta   90.00
_cell.angle_gamma   90.00
#
_symmetry.space_group_name_H-M   'P 1'
#
loop_
_entity.id
_entity.type
_entity.pdbx_description
1 polymer ?
#
loop_
_entity_poly.entity_id
_entity_poly.type
_entity_poly.pdbx_seq_one_letter_code
_entity_poly.pdbx_strand_id
1 'polypeptide(L)'
;MTNRDHHIAKRVIGIALILASLLIVVACGTATNSSSTTSALPTQTQVTLNHSPVGTSDLTWDTANQALTVKVTLSGLAPNSTHPEHIHKGDCSSNGDIVYKLNPLMANSLGVGTSETTIPGVKDGIPAKGWYVNIHNGPGISPDIQFAPIACANIANSATSTKSNQSVHLTLEGTTAANESASGTAQLSIASGKLTVKISMSGLTPNSTHIAHIHKGSCEAQGAVLYPLTSVVADASGKGTSTTVVSNLPSIPAKGWYVNVHLASTASELGTQTGFDPIACGNVVV
;
A
#
# COMPACT_ATOMS: atom_id res chain seq x y z
N MET A 1 -30.66 -47.74 39.04
CA MET A 1 -31.50 -48.67 38.29
C MET A 1 -30.86 -48.78 36.92
N THR A 2 -30.06 -49.83 36.78
CA THR A 2 -30.20 -51.01 35.90
C THR A 2 -30.20 -50.70 34.42
N ASN A 3 -29.41 -51.30 33.54
CA ASN A 3 -28.64 -52.55 33.48
C ASN A 3 -27.89 -52.48 32.14
N ARG A 4 -26.63 -52.78 32.06
CA ARG A 4 -25.96 -53.98 31.53
C ARG A 4 -26.63 -54.60 30.30
N ASP A 5 -25.90 -54.78 29.18
CA ASP A 5 -25.35 -56.13 28.93
C ASP A 5 -24.30 -56.15 27.76
N HIS A 6 -23.31 -57.00 28.02
CA HIS A 6 -22.21 -57.44 27.17
C HIS A 6 -22.71 -58.41 26.11
N HIS A 7 -22.05 -58.48 24.94
CA HIS A 7 -21.82 -59.72 24.24
C HIS A 7 -20.42 -59.80 23.59
N ILE A 8 -19.64 -60.72 24.16
CA ILE A 8 -18.41 -61.27 23.66
C ILE A 8 -18.78 -62.50 22.78
N ALA A 9 -18.22 -62.65 21.61
CA ALA A 9 -18.16 -63.91 20.91
C ALA A 9 -16.79 -64.14 20.28
N LYS A 10 -16.28 -65.35 20.59
CA LYS A 10 -14.96 -65.87 20.39
C LYS A 10 -14.75 -66.54 19.00
N ARG A 11 -13.51 -66.45 18.53
CA ARG A 11 -12.64 -67.44 17.88
C ARG A 11 -13.19 -68.31 16.73
N VAL A 12 -12.43 -68.36 15.64
CA VAL A 12 -11.93 -69.66 15.11
C VAL A 12 -10.59 -69.40 14.39
N ILE A 13 -9.60 -70.25 14.73
CA ILE A 13 -8.27 -70.39 14.18
C ILE A 13 -8.36 -71.29 12.97
N GLY A 14 -7.81 -70.90 11.84
CA GLY A 14 -7.57 -71.75 10.69
C GLY A 14 -6.14 -71.60 10.22
N ILE A 15 -5.30 -72.60 10.56
CA ILE A 15 -3.93 -72.77 10.07
C ILE A 15 -4.02 -73.45 8.69
N ALA A 16 -3.47 -72.82 7.66
CA ALA A 16 -3.14 -73.48 6.42
C ALA A 16 -1.72 -73.15 6.01
N LEU A 17 -0.85 -74.16 6.12
CA LEU A 17 0.47 -74.15 5.57
C LEU A 17 0.38 -74.30 4.04
N ILE A 18 0.99 -73.46 3.28
CA ILE A 18 1.33 -73.65 1.88
C ILE A 18 2.77 -73.22 1.59
N LEU A 19 3.48 -74.14 0.94
CA LEU A 19 4.89 -74.18 0.62
C LEU A 19 5.48 -72.95 -0.07
N ALA A 20 6.72 -72.69 0.27
CA ALA A 20 7.62 -71.74 -0.34
C ALA A 20 7.87 -72.04 -1.85
N SER A 21 7.80 -71.02 -2.67
CA SER A 21 8.47 -70.90 -3.93
C SER A 21 9.25 -69.66 -4.01
N LEU A 22 10.57 -69.78 -3.88
CA LEU A 22 11.53 -68.62 -3.89
C LEU A 22 11.69 -68.18 -5.36
N LEU A 23 11.01 -67.13 -5.76
CA LEU A 23 11.29 -66.41 -7.00
C LEU A 23 12.18 -65.24 -6.68
N ILE A 24 13.46 -65.34 -7.03
CA ILE A 24 14.40 -64.21 -7.00
C ILE A 24 14.05 -63.31 -8.18
N VAL A 25 13.33 -62.22 -7.91
CA VAL A 25 13.18 -61.10 -8.84
C VAL A 25 14.36 -60.16 -8.63
N VAL A 26 15.31 -60.19 -9.57
CA VAL A 26 16.32 -59.16 -9.67
C VAL A 26 15.62 -57.87 -10.06
N ALA A 27 15.29 -57.04 -9.12
CA ALA A 27 14.83 -55.68 -9.36
C ALA A 27 16.02 -54.84 -9.84
N CYS A 28 16.11 -54.62 -11.15
CA CYS A 28 16.92 -53.54 -11.70
C CYS A 28 16.32 -52.20 -11.13
N GLY A 29 16.94 -51.68 -10.09
CA GLY A 29 16.63 -50.35 -9.54
C GLY A 29 17.00 -49.29 -10.57
N THR A 30 16.01 -48.81 -11.32
CA THR A 30 16.14 -47.50 -11.98
C THR A 30 16.22 -46.44 -10.89
N ALA A 31 17.45 -45.96 -10.67
CA ALA A 31 17.64 -44.75 -9.87
C ALA A 31 16.88 -43.59 -10.58
N THR A 32 15.71 -43.27 -10.09
CA THR A 32 15.06 -42.02 -10.45
C THR A 32 15.91 -40.91 -9.88
N ASN A 33 16.77 -40.31 -10.70
CA ASN A 33 17.36 -39.03 -10.42
C ASN A 33 16.18 -38.03 -10.23
N SER A 34 15.80 -37.79 -8.99
CA SER A 34 15.01 -36.63 -8.64
C SER A 34 15.92 -35.43 -8.88
N SER A 35 15.89 -34.92 -10.11
CA SER A 35 16.42 -33.58 -10.40
C SER A 35 15.60 -32.60 -9.56
N SER A 36 16.16 -32.17 -8.44
CA SER A 36 15.69 -30.98 -7.76
C SER A 36 15.83 -29.83 -8.75
N THR A 37 14.75 -29.48 -9.43
CA THR A 37 14.67 -28.24 -10.18
C THR A 37 14.76 -27.12 -9.17
N THR A 38 15.96 -26.64 -8.92
CA THR A 38 16.18 -25.31 -8.34
C THR A 38 15.52 -24.34 -9.31
N SER A 39 14.33 -23.86 -8.98
CA SER A 39 13.70 -22.78 -9.74
C SER A 39 14.70 -21.64 -9.79
N ALA A 40 15.20 -21.35 -10.98
CA ALA A 40 16.06 -20.19 -11.15
C ALA A 40 15.29 -18.95 -10.69
N LEU A 41 15.91 -18.11 -9.85
CA LEU A 41 15.30 -16.85 -9.43
C LEU A 41 14.97 -16.03 -10.68
N PRO A 42 13.80 -15.38 -10.73
CA PRO A 42 13.40 -14.61 -11.88
C PRO A 42 14.43 -13.51 -12.16
N THR A 43 14.78 -13.40 -13.43
CA THR A 43 15.76 -12.41 -13.92
C THR A 43 15.13 -11.06 -14.24
N GLN A 44 13.80 -10.99 -14.24
CA GLN A 44 13.06 -9.74 -14.49
C GLN A 44 11.70 -9.75 -13.79
N THR A 45 11.23 -8.56 -13.45
CA THR A 45 9.86 -8.30 -12.98
C THR A 45 9.42 -6.90 -13.40
N GLN A 46 8.10 -6.69 -13.51
CA GLN A 46 7.51 -5.38 -13.71
C GLN A 46 6.66 -5.03 -12.48
N VAL A 47 6.88 -3.84 -11.98
CA VAL A 47 6.19 -3.26 -10.82
C VAL A 47 5.27 -2.16 -11.33
N THR A 48 4.00 -2.19 -10.94
CA THR A 48 3.10 -1.05 -11.14
C THR A 48 3.37 -0.01 -10.04
N LEU A 49 3.54 1.23 -10.44
CA LEU A 49 3.69 2.37 -9.54
C LEU A 49 2.36 3.11 -9.48
N ASN A 50 1.74 3.12 -8.32
CA ASN A 50 0.48 3.81 -8.06
C ASN A 50 0.71 5.01 -7.15
N HIS A 51 -0.22 5.94 -7.13
CA HIS A 51 -0.21 7.03 -6.17
C HIS A 51 0.00 6.52 -4.73
N SER A 52 0.75 7.26 -3.96
CA SER A 52 0.97 7.08 -2.53
C SER A 52 1.12 8.49 -1.92
N PRO A 53 0.58 8.71 -0.70
CA PRO A 53 -0.03 7.77 0.23
C PRO A 53 -1.48 7.40 -0.12
N VAL A 54 -1.96 6.30 0.49
CA VAL A 54 -3.33 5.80 0.33
C VAL A 54 -3.90 5.30 1.66
N GLY A 55 -5.22 5.25 1.78
CA GLY A 55 -5.86 4.76 2.99
C GLY A 55 -7.38 4.88 3.02
N THR A 56 -7.92 5.05 4.22
CA THR A 56 -9.37 5.10 4.44
C THR A 56 -9.77 6.18 5.44
N SER A 57 -11.01 6.64 5.34
CA SER A 57 -11.65 7.45 6.37
C SER A 57 -13.04 6.90 6.68
N ASP A 58 -13.33 6.71 7.96
CA ASP A 58 -14.64 6.30 8.47
C ASP A 58 -15.29 7.48 9.19
N LEU A 59 -16.45 7.90 8.70
CA LEU A 59 -17.26 8.93 9.32
C LEU A 59 -18.49 8.26 9.98
N THR A 60 -18.69 8.51 11.26
CA THR A 60 -19.88 8.05 12.00
C THR A 60 -20.54 9.24 12.67
N TRP A 61 -21.85 9.40 12.46
CA TRP A 61 -22.63 10.42 13.11
C TRP A 61 -23.64 9.80 14.07
N ASP A 62 -23.58 10.26 15.31
CA ASP A 62 -24.49 9.85 16.39
C ASP A 62 -25.64 10.84 16.51
N THR A 63 -26.85 10.39 16.22
CA THR A 63 -28.07 11.20 16.29
C THR A 63 -28.44 11.65 17.72
N ALA A 64 -28.11 10.86 18.74
CA ALA A 64 -28.46 11.18 20.13
C ALA A 64 -27.59 12.32 20.67
N ASN A 65 -26.30 12.33 20.31
CA ASN A 65 -25.33 13.31 20.76
C ASN A 65 -25.08 14.43 19.74
N GLN A 66 -25.65 14.30 18.53
CA GLN A 66 -25.36 15.19 17.38
C GLN A 66 -23.85 15.37 17.17
N ALA A 67 -23.10 14.26 17.25
CA ALA A 67 -21.65 14.24 17.16
C ALA A 67 -21.19 13.47 15.95
N LEU A 68 -20.27 14.04 15.19
CA LEU A 68 -19.59 13.40 14.06
C LEU A 68 -18.20 12.94 14.51
N THR A 69 -17.95 11.64 14.42
CA THR A 69 -16.60 11.08 14.62
C THR A 69 -16.01 10.74 13.26
N VAL A 70 -14.79 11.19 13.02
CA VAL A 70 -14.01 10.93 11.81
C VAL A 70 -12.74 10.21 12.22
N LYS A 71 -12.51 9.02 11.66
CA LYS A 71 -11.27 8.25 11.77
C LYS A 71 -10.58 8.23 10.43
N VAL A 72 -9.27 8.49 10.42
CA VAL A 72 -8.44 8.42 9.22
C VAL A 72 -7.30 7.44 9.47
N THR A 73 -6.98 6.64 8.45
CA THR A 73 -5.81 5.77 8.43
C THR A 73 -5.16 5.90 7.06
N LEU A 74 -3.88 6.27 7.02
CA LEU A 74 -3.07 6.33 5.81
C LEU A 74 -1.78 5.52 5.97
N SER A 75 -1.31 4.98 4.87
CA SER A 75 0.02 4.36 4.74
C SER A 75 0.79 4.98 3.58
N GLY A 76 2.09 4.83 3.58
CA GLY A 76 2.97 5.42 2.56
C GLY A 76 3.42 6.84 2.88
N LEU A 77 3.22 7.34 4.09
CA LEU A 77 3.64 8.67 4.55
C LEU A 77 5.14 8.72 4.85
N ALA A 78 5.71 9.92 4.91
CA ALA A 78 7.05 10.10 5.46
C ALA A 78 7.10 9.59 6.91
N PRO A 79 8.12 8.81 7.32
CA PRO A 79 8.23 8.32 8.68
C PRO A 79 8.24 9.45 9.72
N ASN A 80 7.41 9.32 10.76
CA ASN A 80 7.24 10.29 11.85
C ASN A 80 6.74 11.67 11.41
N SER A 81 6.07 11.75 10.26
CA SER A 81 5.47 12.98 9.73
C SER A 81 4.17 13.35 10.45
N THR A 82 3.75 14.59 10.28
CA THR A 82 2.48 15.13 10.79
C THR A 82 1.74 15.82 9.67
N HIS A 83 0.47 15.47 9.46
CA HIS A 83 -0.34 15.98 8.37
C HIS A 83 -1.62 16.62 8.89
N PRO A 84 -1.86 17.92 8.63
CA PRO A 84 -3.15 18.54 8.88
C PRO A 84 -4.23 17.87 8.03
N GLU A 85 -5.41 17.71 8.60
CA GLU A 85 -6.56 17.17 7.89
C GLU A 85 -7.83 17.95 8.17
N HIS A 86 -8.69 18.01 7.17
CA HIS A 86 -9.92 18.78 7.22
C HIS A 86 -11.07 18.07 6.50
N ILE A 87 -12.29 18.41 6.90
CA ILE A 87 -13.45 18.29 6.02
C ILE A 87 -13.64 19.63 5.33
N HIS A 88 -13.68 19.63 4.02
CA HIS A 88 -13.91 20.79 3.18
C HIS A 88 -15.29 20.74 2.51
N LYS A 89 -15.78 21.90 2.06
CA LYS A 89 -16.97 22.06 1.23
C LYS A 89 -16.60 21.84 -0.23
N GLY A 90 -17.44 21.08 -0.97
CA GLY A 90 -17.22 20.81 -2.38
C GLY A 90 -16.82 19.38 -2.66
N ASP A 91 -15.77 19.19 -3.43
CA ASP A 91 -15.19 17.90 -3.82
C ASP A 91 -13.66 17.99 -3.97
N CYS A 92 -12.98 16.82 -4.14
CA CYS A 92 -11.53 16.72 -4.26
C CYS A 92 -10.92 17.47 -5.45
N SER A 93 -11.70 17.88 -6.43
CA SER A 93 -11.24 18.69 -7.56
C SER A 93 -11.37 20.21 -7.28
N SER A 94 -11.93 20.60 -6.14
CA SER A 94 -12.17 21.98 -5.74
C SER A 94 -11.34 22.35 -4.50
N ASN A 95 -10.98 23.65 -4.39
CA ASN A 95 -10.38 24.21 -3.19
C ASN A 95 -11.47 24.89 -2.35
N GLY A 96 -12.35 24.08 -1.75
CA GLY A 96 -13.44 24.61 -0.94
C GLY A 96 -13.02 25.04 0.46
N ASP A 97 -13.88 25.83 1.11
CA ASP A 97 -13.66 26.26 2.48
C ASP A 97 -13.59 25.09 3.46
N ILE A 98 -12.82 25.23 4.54
CA ILE A 98 -12.78 24.28 5.64
C ILE A 98 -14.12 24.33 6.39
N VAL A 99 -14.81 23.19 6.45
CA VAL A 99 -16.02 23.01 7.26
C VAL A 99 -15.64 22.61 8.69
N TYR A 100 -14.74 21.62 8.81
CA TYR A 100 -14.26 21.14 10.11
C TYR A 100 -12.75 20.90 10.05
N LYS A 101 -12.06 21.37 11.09
CA LYS A 101 -10.67 20.97 11.35
C LYS A 101 -10.68 19.65 12.08
N LEU A 102 -9.82 18.73 11.66
CA LEU A 102 -9.61 17.44 12.30
C LEU A 102 -8.32 17.44 13.12
N ASN A 103 -8.15 16.48 14.01
CA ASN A 103 -6.89 16.27 14.69
C ASN A 103 -5.83 15.87 13.66
N PRO A 104 -4.59 16.37 13.75
CA PRO A 104 -3.57 16.02 12.78
C PRO A 104 -3.31 14.51 12.73
N LEU A 105 -3.16 13.97 11.53
CA LEU A 105 -2.70 12.61 11.32
C LEU A 105 -1.20 12.53 11.64
N MET A 106 -0.81 11.61 12.51
CA MET A 106 0.58 11.40 12.90
C MET A 106 1.07 10.04 12.42
N ALA A 107 2.07 10.03 11.57
CA ALA A 107 2.70 8.82 11.07
C ALA A 107 3.70 8.25 12.08
N ASN A 108 3.75 6.93 12.20
CA ASN A 108 4.77 6.21 12.95
C ASN A 108 6.08 6.07 12.13
N SER A 109 7.07 5.38 12.68
CA SER A 109 8.36 5.15 12.02
C SER A 109 8.31 4.31 10.73
N LEU A 110 7.15 3.72 10.42
CA LEU A 110 6.90 2.96 9.19
C LEU A 110 6.07 3.75 8.17
N GLY A 111 5.77 5.03 8.45
CA GLY A 111 4.95 5.85 7.56
C GLY A 111 3.46 5.46 7.57
N VAL A 112 2.97 4.86 8.66
CA VAL A 112 1.55 4.57 8.88
C VAL A 112 1.00 5.55 9.89
N GLY A 113 0.01 6.34 9.47
CA GLY A 113 -0.63 7.36 10.29
C GLY A 113 -2.09 7.03 10.61
N THR A 114 -2.55 7.42 11.80
CA THR A 114 -3.94 7.34 12.22
C THR A 114 -4.34 8.58 12.99
N SER A 115 -5.60 8.98 12.85
CA SER A 115 -6.21 10.03 13.64
C SER A 115 -7.66 9.68 13.99
N GLU A 116 -8.18 10.31 15.02
CA GLU A 116 -9.59 10.28 15.35
C GLU A 116 -10.02 11.65 15.87
N THR A 117 -11.11 12.18 15.33
CA THR A 117 -11.69 13.47 15.75
C THR A 117 -13.18 13.30 16.00
N THR A 118 -13.66 13.78 17.14
CA THR A 118 -15.10 13.90 17.43
C THR A 118 -15.51 15.37 17.43
N ILE A 119 -16.47 15.70 16.60
CA ILE A 119 -16.98 17.05 16.37
C ILE A 119 -18.40 17.13 16.96
N PRO A 120 -18.61 17.85 18.07
CA PRO A 120 -19.93 18.01 18.65
C PRO A 120 -20.79 19.03 17.90
N GLY A 121 -22.10 18.93 18.05
CA GLY A 121 -23.06 19.93 17.53
C GLY A 121 -23.31 19.87 16.02
N VAL A 122 -23.01 18.75 15.37
CA VAL A 122 -23.33 18.50 13.96
C VAL A 122 -24.79 18.08 13.86
N LYS A 123 -25.70 19.08 13.71
CA LYS A 123 -27.16 18.88 13.82
C LYS A 123 -27.76 18.12 12.62
N ASP A 124 -27.22 18.33 11.45
CA ASP A 124 -27.82 17.84 10.20
C ASP A 124 -27.21 16.51 9.71
N GLY A 125 -26.31 15.92 10.52
CA GLY A 125 -25.62 14.68 10.17
C GLY A 125 -24.60 14.84 9.03
N ILE A 126 -24.32 13.73 8.36
CA ILE A 126 -23.40 13.68 7.21
C ILE A 126 -24.23 13.97 5.95
N PRO A 127 -23.91 15.00 5.14
CA PRO A 127 -24.66 15.31 3.94
C PRO A 127 -24.52 14.22 2.87
N ALA A 128 -25.47 14.12 1.96
CA ALA A 128 -25.42 13.18 0.84
C ALA A 128 -24.17 13.37 -0.03
N LYS A 129 -23.76 14.63 -0.23
CA LYS A 129 -22.60 15.06 -1.03
C LYS A 129 -22.23 16.50 -0.69
N GLY A 130 -21.15 16.99 -1.28
CA GLY A 130 -20.73 18.39 -1.13
C GLY A 130 -19.80 18.61 0.06
N TRP A 131 -19.26 17.55 0.64
CA TRP A 131 -18.11 17.56 1.52
C TRP A 131 -17.06 16.58 1.02
N TYR A 132 -15.82 16.80 1.36
CA TYR A 132 -14.71 15.87 1.13
C TYR A 132 -13.73 15.90 2.30
N VAL A 133 -13.12 14.76 2.57
CA VAL A 133 -11.99 14.63 3.52
C VAL A 133 -10.71 14.88 2.76
N ASN A 134 -9.85 15.74 3.29
CA ASN A 134 -8.57 16.11 2.68
C ASN A 134 -7.44 16.02 3.71
N ILE A 135 -6.33 15.39 3.32
CA ILE A 135 -5.09 15.29 4.08
C ILE A 135 -4.02 16.08 3.34
N HIS A 136 -3.32 16.96 4.05
CA HIS A 136 -2.34 17.88 3.48
C HIS A 136 -0.90 17.37 3.63
N ASN A 137 -0.02 17.80 2.71
CA ASN A 137 1.35 17.32 2.61
C ASN A 137 2.23 17.70 3.79
N GLY A 138 2.11 18.93 4.29
CA GLY A 138 3.06 19.44 5.27
C GLY A 138 2.63 19.33 6.72
N PRO A 139 3.54 19.62 7.66
CA PRO A 139 3.18 19.71 9.08
C PRO A 139 2.28 20.92 9.39
N GLY A 140 2.15 21.86 8.46
CA GLY A 140 1.27 23.02 8.48
C GLY A 140 0.45 23.13 7.20
N ILE A 141 -0.11 24.32 6.98
CA ILE A 141 -0.89 24.64 5.78
C ILE A 141 -0.30 25.85 5.01
N SER A 142 0.94 26.19 5.27
CA SER A 142 1.70 27.25 4.62
C SER A 142 3.20 26.90 4.65
N PRO A 143 3.94 27.09 3.56
CA PRO A 143 3.53 27.58 2.23
C PRO A 143 2.66 26.57 1.45
N ASP A 144 2.26 26.92 0.22
CA ASP A 144 1.35 26.15 -0.65
C ASP A 144 1.71 24.67 -0.79
N ILE A 145 3.00 24.34 -0.82
CA ILE A 145 3.46 22.94 -0.88
C ILE A 145 3.00 22.12 0.34
N GLN A 146 2.86 22.74 1.51
CA GLN A 146 2.34 22.09 2.71
C GLN A 146 0.82 21.98 2.70
N PHE A 147 0.14 22.91 2.03
CA PHE A 147 -1.31 22.89 1.84
C PHE A 147 -1.76 21.91 0.74
N ALA A 148 -0.86 21.54 -0.16
CA ALA A 148 -1.18 20.59 -1.24
C ALA A 148 -1.81 19.32 -0.65
N PRO A 149 -2.90 18.80 -1.24
CA PRO A 149 -3.49 17.54 -0.82
C PRO A 149 -2.56 16.37 -1.18
N ILE A 150 -2.45 15.40 -0.29
CA ILE A 150 -1.75 14.12 -0.57
C ILE A 150 -2.71 12.93 -0.60
N ALA A 151 -3.89 13.10 -0.01
CA ALA A 151 -4.95 12.11 -0.09
C ALA A 151 -6.31 12.78 0.11
N CYS A 152 -7.30 12.38 -0.64
CA CYS A 152 -8.61 12.99 -0.65
C CYS A 152 -9.70 11.95 -0.93
N ALA A 153 -10.93 12.17 -0.38
CA ALA A 153 -12.11 11.40 -0.73
C ALA A 153 -13.37 12.25 -0.64
N ASN A 154 -14.20 12.17 -1.67
CA ASN A 154 -15.52 12.80 -1.69
C ASN A 154 -16.49 12.04 -0.79
N ILE A 155 -17.24 12.75 0.04
CA ILE A 155 -18.27 12.14 0.86
C ILE A 155 -19.49 11.82 -0.02
N ALA A 156 -19.89 10.55 0.00
CA ALA A 156 -21.12 10.04 -0.63
C ALA A 156 -21.93 9.27 0.43
N ASN A 157 -22.94 9.91 0.99
CA ASN A 157 -23.80 9.34 2.01
C ASN A 157 -25.19 9.02 1.45
N SER A 158 -25.56 7.74 1.39
CA SER A 158 -26.90 7.31 0.97
C SER A 158 -27.93 7.33 2.12
N ALA A 159 -27.46 7.40 3.37
CA ALA A 159 -28.27 7.33 4.59
C ALA A 159 -28.33 8.69 5.30
N THR A 160 -29.03 9.66 4.72
CA THR A 160 -29.08 11.05 5.21
C THR A 160 -30.16 11.33 6.27
N SER A 161 -30.86 10.29 6.75
CA SER A 161 -31.86 10.48 7.81
C SER A 161 -31.24 10.94 9.11
N THR A 162 -31.67 12.09 9.63
CA THR A 162 -31.23 12.58 10.96
C THR A 162 -31.97 11.90 12.12
N LYS A 163 -32.82 10.94 11.85
CA LYS A 163 -33.53 10.13 12.87
C LYS A 163 -32.79 8.85 13.27
N SER A 164 -31.69 8.56 12.63
CA SER A 164 -30.85 7.38 12.89
C SER A 164 -29.38 7.72 12.72
N ASN A 165 -28.51 6.96 13.40
CA ASN A 165 -27.06 7.07 13.21
C ASN A 165 -26.69 6.84 11.75
N GLN A 166 -25.62 7.53 11.31
CA GLN A 166 -25.12 7.44 9.94
C GLN A 166 -23.68 6.91 9.96
N SER A 167 -23.30 6.19 8.93
CA SER A 167 -21.92 5.72 8.74
C SER A 167 -21.53 5.80 7.26
N VAL A 168 -20.35 6.34 7.00
CA VAL A 168 -19.78 6.45 5.66
C VAL A 168 -18.34 5.97 5.71
N HIS A 169 -17.99 5.02 4.84
CA HIS A 169 -16.63 4.55 4.63
C HIS A 169 -16.09 5.14 3.32
N LEU A 170 -14.88 5.69 3.35
CA LEU A 170 -14.24 6.34 2.21
C LEU A 170 -12.87 5.69 1.95
N THR A 171 -12.53 5.50 0.69
CA THR A 171 -11.16 5.26 0.24
C THR A 171 -10.50 6.59 -0.06
N LEU A 172 -9.34 6.84 0.56
CA LEU A 172 -8.53 8.04 0.37
C LEU A 172 -7.48 7.75 -0.69
N GLU A 173 -7.50 8.53 -1.76
CA GLU A 173 -6.64 8.40 -2.93
C GLU A 173 -6.04 9.77 -3.29
N GLY A 174 -5.15 9.81 -4.30
CA GLY A 174 -4.67 11.06 -4.86
C GLY A 174 -5.77 11.84 -5.57
N THR A 175 -5.55 13.13 -5.76
CA THR A 175 -6.43 13.98 -6.57
C THR A 175 -6.07 13.87 -8.07
N THR A 176 -6.78 14.61 -8.92
CA THR A 176 -6.44 14.71 -10.35
C THR A 176 -5.31 15.71 -10.64
N ALA A 177 -4.77 16.37 -9.61
CA ALA A 177 -3.67 17.31 -9.75
C ALA A 177 -2.39 16.62 -10.20
N ALA A 178 -1.48 17.38 -10.80
CA ALA A 178 -0.17 16.90 -11.16
C ALA A 178 0.60 16.44 -9.91
N ASN A 179 1.36 15.38 -10.02
CA ASN A 179 2.00 14.57 -8.98
C ASN A 179 1.01 13.74 -8.13
N GLU A 180 -0.18 14.27 -7.80
CA GLU A 180 -1.22 13.55 -7.05
C GLU A 180 -1.92 12.46 -7.91
N SER A 181 -1.87 12.58 -9.22
CA SER A 181 -2.31 11.56 -10.18
C SER A 181 -1.16 10.72 -10.74
N ALA A 182 0.03 10.84 -10.16
CA ALA A 182 1.22 10.16 -10.67
C ALA A 182 1.05 8.63 -10.63
N SER A 183 1.37 8.00 -11.76
CA SER A 183 1.34 6.56 -11.91
C SER A 183 2.30 6.09 -12.99
N GLY A 184 2.65 4.79 -12.96
CA GLY A 184 3.58 4.29 -13.96
C GLY A 184 4.01 2.85 -13.74
N THR A 185 5.21 2.53 -14.23
CA THR A 185 5.82 1.20 -14.08
C THR A 185 7.30 1.31 -13.80
N ALA A 186 7.83 0.33 -13.05
CA ALA A 186 9.25 0.09 -12.95
C ALA A 186 9.56 -1.33 -13.44
N GLN A 187 10.41 -1.45 -14.46
CA GLN A 187 10.93 -2.72 -14.95
C GLN A 187 12.28 -3.00 -14.30
N LEU A 188 12.38 -4.09 -13.57
CA LEU A 188 13.61 -4.56 -12.95
C LEU A 188 14.11 -5.78 -13.72
N SER A 189 15.37 -5.78 -14.14
CA SER A 189 15.99 -6.93 -14.81
C SER A 189 17.42 -7.13 -14.35
N ILE A 190 17.83 -8.39 -14.15
CA ILE A 190 19.20 -8.74 -13.80
C ILE A 190 19.85 -9.50 -14.95
N ALA A 191 21.03 -9.04 -15.36
CA ALA A 191 21.90 -9.71 -16.28
C ALA A 191 23.35 -9.54 -15.81
N SER A 192 24.13 -10.64 -15.78
CA SER A 192 25.57 -10.63 -15.41
C SER A 192 25.84 -9.89 -14.08
N GLY A 193 25.00 -10.09 -13.05
CA GLY A 193 25.15 -9.46 -11.74
C GLY A 193 24.86 -7.95 -11.71
N LYS A 194 24.19 -7.43 -12.73
CA LYS A 194 23.78 -6.03 -12.80
C LYS A 194 22.26 -5.94 -12.84
N LEU A 195 21.68 -5.19 -11.89
CA LEU A 195 20.27 -4.83 -11.90
C LEU A 195 20.09 -3.58 -12.75
N THR A 196 19.27 -3.67 -13.79
CA THR A 196 18.78 -2.50 -14.54
C THR A 196 17.36 -2.21 -14.07
N VAL A 197 17.11 -0.96 -13.67
CA VAL A 197 15.80 -0.44 -13.30
C VAL A 197 15.39 0.62 -14.30
N LYS A 198 14.28 0.42 -15.00
CA LYS A 198 13.68 1.40 -15.91
C LYS A 198 12.36 1.86 -15.36
N ILE A 199 12.22 3.15 -15.09
CA ILE A 199 10.99 3.78 -14.60
C ILE A 199 10.35 4.55 -15.75
N SER A 200 9.02 4.42 -15.86
CA SER A 200 8.20 5.22 -16.79
C SER A 200 6.98 5.71 -16.02
N MET A 201 6.78 7.03 -15.98
CA MET A 201 5.74 7.70 -15.20
C MET A 201 4.89 8.62 -16.08
N SER A 202 3.68 8.89 -15.61
CA SER A 202 2.77 9.90 -16.12
C SER A 202 2.05 10.62 -14.96
N GLY A 203 1.38 11.74 -15.24
CA GLY A 203 0.70 12.53 -14.20
C GLY A 203 1.64 13.39 -13.37
N LEU A 204 2.90 13.56 -13.79
CA LEU A 204 3.87 14.42 -13.13
C LEU A 204 3.64 15.89 -13.49
N THR A 205 4.10 16.79 -12.65
CA THR A 205 4.20 18.21 -13.01
C THR A 205 5.09 18.36 -14.24
N PRO A 206 4.66 19.07 -15.29
CA PRO A 206 5.48 19.29 -16.48
C PRO A 206 6.86 19.87 -16.14
N ASN A 207 7.91 19.31 -16.76
CA ASN A 207 9.31 19.69 -16.57
C ASN A 207 9.86 19.53 -15.14
N SER A 208 9.19 18.76 -14.28
CA SER A 208 9.65 18.46 -12.92
C SER A 208 10.72 17.36 -12.91
N THR A 209 11.43 17.28 -11.79
CA THR A 209 12.38 16.20 -11.49
C THR A 209 12.00 15.57 -10.16
N HIS A 210 12.06 14.24 -10.09
CA HIS A 210 11.67 13.47 -8.91
C HIS A 210 12.73 12.46 -8.53
N ILE A 211 13.19 12.49 -7.29
CA ILE A 211 14.12 11.50 -6.76
C ILE A 211 13.40 10.15 -6.63
N ALA A 212 14.13 9.08 -6.98
CA ALA A 212 13.59 7.72 -6.88
C ALA A 212 14.58 6.79 -6.19
N HIS A 213 14.04 5.80 -5.48
CA HIS A 213 14.82 4.79 -4.75
C HIS A 213 14.20 3.41 -4.84
N ILE A 214 15.04 2.37 -4.62
CA ILE A 214 14.57 1.09 -4.09
C ILE A 214 14.80 1.11 -2.58
N HIS A 215 13.75 0.80 -1.84
CA HIS A 215 13.75 0.69 -0.38
C HIS A 215 13.55 -0.75 0.08
N LYS A 216 13.93 -1.03 1.31
CA LYS A 216 13.57 -2.24 2.06
C LYS A 216 12.18 -2.06 2.68
N GLY A 217 11.32 -3.09 2.59
CA GLY A 217 9.98 -3.05 3.17
C GLY A 217 8.88 -3.14 2.13
N SER A 218 7.87 -2.31 2.26
CA SER A 218 6.73 -2.18 1.33
C SER A 218 6.23 -0.74 1.26
N CYS A 219 5.37 -0.44 0.28
CA CYS A 219 4.72 0.87 0.19
C CYS A 219 3.90 1.21 1.44
N GLU A 220 3.31 0.20 2.08
CA GLU A 220 2.46 0.34 3.26
C GLU A 220 3.27 0.44 4.57
N ALA A 221 4.53 -0.03 4.56
CA ALA A 221 5.44 -0.03 5.71
C ALA A 221 6.86 0.31 5.25
N GLN A 222 7.15 1.59 5.26
CA GLN A 222 8.38 2.15 4.70
C GLN A 222 9.63 1.73 5.48
N GLY A 223 10.73 1.56 4.76
CA GLY A 223 12.02 1.20 5.33
C GLY A 223 13.17 1.95 4.68
N ALA A 224 14.39 1.57 5.07
CA ALA A 224 15.60 2.25 4.62
C ALA A 224 15.80 2.18 3.10
N VAL A 225 16.41 3.21 2.54
CA VAL A 225 16.92 3.23 1.15
C VAL A 225 17.96 2.13 0.99
N LEU A 226 17.79 1.28 -0.02
CA LEU A 226 18.76 0.26 -0.43
C LEU A 226 19.59 0.75 -1.62
N TYR A 227 18.93 1.28 -2.62
CA TYR A 227 19.60 1.74 -3.85
C TYR A 227 19.03 3.07 -4.30
N PRO A 228 19.86 4.12 -4.39
CA PRO A 228 19.47 5.34 -5.09
C PRO A 228 19.33 5.06 -6.58
N LEU A 229 18.31 5.64 -7.19
CA LEU A 229 18.06 5.54 -8.62
C LEU A 229 18.29 6.89 -9.30
N THR A 230 18.49 6.87 -10.60
CA THR A 230 18.50 8.09 -11.43
C THR A 230 17.13 8.76 -11.29
N SER A 231 17.10 10.05 -11.05
CA SER A 231 15.87 10.82 -10.93
C SER A 231 15.00 10.69 -12.17
N VAL A 232 13.69 10.64 -11.96
CA VAL A 232 12.70 10.69 -13.04
C VAL A 232 12.55 12.15 -13.46
N VAL A 233 12.78 12.43 -14.74
CA VAL A 233 12.63 13.77 -15.32
C VAL A 233 11.42 13.79 -16.22
N ALA A 234 10.47 14.66 -15.90
CA ALA A 234 9.23 14.83 -16.66
C ALA A 234 9.44 15.76 -17.86
N ASP A 235 8.83 15.41 -18.97
CA ASP A 235 8.72 16.28 -20.15
C ASP A 235 7.60 17.34 -19.97
N ALA A 236 7.40 18.16 -21.01
CA ALA A 236 6.36 19.18 -21.02
C ALA A 236 4.93 18.62 -20.97
N SER A 237 4.73 17.31 -21.14
CA SER A 237 3.44 16.63 -21.02
C SER A 237 3.25 15.91 -19.68
N GLY A 238 4.20 16.03 -18.74
CA GLY A 238 4.18 15.36 -17.44
C GLY A 238 4.48 13.87 -17.53
N LYS A 239 5.15 13.39 -18.58
CA LYS A 239 5.66 12.02 -18.69
C LYS A 239 7.15 12.01 -18.36
N GLY A 240 7.54 11.11 -17.48
CA GLY A 240 8.92 11.01 -17.03
C GLY A 240 9.49 9.61 -17.19
N THR A 241 10.79 9.51 -17.45
CA THR A 241 11.51 8.24 -17.53
C THR A 241 12.87 8.33 -16.85
N SER A 242 13.34 7.21 -16.33
CA SER A 242 14.72 7.07 -15.89
C SER A 242 15.23 5.66 -16.11
N THR A 243 16.57 5.51 -16.15
CA THR A 243 17.23 4.20 -16.20
C THR A 243 18.42 4.22 -15.26
N THR A 244 18.49 3.24 -14.37
CA THR A 244 19.59 3.06 -13.42
C THR A 244 20.17 1.67 -13.56
N VAL A 245 21.50 1.54 -13.45
CA VAL A 245 22.20 0.26 -13.37
C VAL A 245 22.90 0.15 -12.01
N VAL A 246 22.52 -0.87 -11.22
CA VAL A 246 23.16 -1.20 -9.94
C VAL A 246 23.97 -2.46 -10.10
N SER A 247 25.25 -2.42 -9.74
CA SER A 247 26.18 -3.56 -9.86
C SER A 247 26.19 -4.46 -8.62
N ASN A 248 26.71 -5.68 -8.78
CA ASN A 248 26.92 -6.65 -7.71
C ASN A 248 25.61 -7.17 -7.06
N LEU A 249 24.58 -7.35 -7.85
CA LEU A 249 23.30 -7.92 -7.43
C LEU A 249 23.08 -9.28 -8.10
N PRO A 250 23.02 -10.37 -7.33
CA PRO A 250 22.84 -11.71 -7.90
C PRO A 250 21.40 -12.02 -8.31
N SER A 251 20.41 -11.38 -7.64
CA SER A 251 18.99 -11.68 -7.85
C SER A 251 18.07 -10.53 -7.42
N ILE A 252 16.84 -10.52 -7.92
CA ILE A 252 15.75 -9.72 -7.38
C ILE A 252 15.06 -10.58 -6.30
N PRO A 253 14.87 -10.06 -5.06
CA PRO A 253 14.18 -10.82 -4.01
C PRO A 253 12.71 -11.00 -4.37
N ALA A 254 12.11 -12.11 -3.93
CA ALA A 254 10.69 -12.40 -4.18
C ALA A 254 9.74 -11.35 -3.57
N LYS A 255 10.15 -10.69 -2.49
CA LYS A 255 9.43 -9.62 -1.78
C LYS A 255 10.37 -8.86 -0.86
N GLY A 256 9.87 -7.77 -0.27
CA GLY A 256 10.61 -6.98 0.72
C GLY A 256 11.44 -5.86 0.12
N TRP A 257 11.24 -5.56 -1.15
CA TRP A 257 11.65 -4.33 -1.81
C TRP A 257 10.43 -3.58 -2.35
N TYR A 258 10.53 -2.27 -2.43
CA TYR A 258 9.59 -1.44 -3.16
C TYR A 258 10.34 -0.31 -3.90
N VAL A 259 9.76 0.12 -5.00
CA VAL A 259 10.24 1.29 -5.75
C VAL A 259 9.41 2.49 -5.31
N ASN A 260 10.08 3.57 -4.93
CA ASN A 260 9.46 4.81 -4.50
C ASN A 260 9.92 5.97 -5.37
N VAL A 261 8.99 6.83 -5.77
CA VAL A 261 9.25 8.10 -6.45
C VAL A 261 8.75 9.20 -5.53
N HIS A 262 9.64 10.11 -5.13
CA HIS A 262 9.38 11.16 -4.16
C HIS A 262 8.96 12.48 -4.83
N LEU A 263 8.30 13.35 -4.07
CA LEU A 263 7.99 14.70 -4.52
C LEU A 263 9.29 15.53 -4.71
N ALA A 264 10.31 15.28 -3.89
CA ALA A 264 11.60 16.01 -3.93
C ALA A 264 12.30 15.93 -5.29
N SER A 265 12.89 17.06 -5.69
CA SER A 265 13.79 17.17 -6.85
C SER A 265 15.28 17.12 -6.46
N THR A 266 15.61 17.44 -5.21
CA THR A 266 16.97 17.53 -4.67
C THR A 266 17.11 16.75 -3.38
N ALA A 267 18.35 16.38 -3.02
CA ALA A 267 18.65 15.71 -1.76
C ALA A 267 18.29 16.58 -0.53
N SER A 268 18.35 17.90 -0.64
CA SER A 268 17.95 18.82 0.42
C SER A 268 16.43 18.77 0.64
N GLU A 269 15.65 18.79 -0.43
CA GLU A 269 14.19 18.67 -0.36
C GLU A 269 13.77 17.31 0.17
N LEU A 270 14.46 16.23 -0.24
CA LEU A 270 14.21 14.87 0.27
C LEU A 270 14.39 14.78 1.80
N GLY A 271 15.21 15.63 2.40
CA GLY A 271 15.37 15.75 3.86
C GLY A 271 14.20 16.43 4.58
N THR A 272 13.23 16.98 3.85
CA THR A 272 12.02 17.59 4.42
C THR A 272 10.86 16.60 4.39
N GLN A 273 9.88 16.78 5.27
CA GLN A 273 8.67 15.95 5.24
C GLN A 273 7.99 16.01 3.86
N THR A 274 7.71 17.22 3.37
CA THR A 274 7.00 17.42 2.09
C THR A 274 7.72 16.87 0.89
N GLY A 275 9.05 16.94 0.86
CA GLY A 275 9.84 16.39 -0.23
C GLY A 275 10.00 14.88 -0.15
N PHE A 276 10.00 14.31 1.07
CA PHE A 276 10.11 12.86 1.26
C PHE A 276 8.83 12.13 0.88
N ASP A 277 7.67 12.76 1.01
CA ASP A 277 6.40 12.09 0.70
C ASP A 277 6.43 11.48 -0.70
N PRO A 278 6.07 10.19 -0.82
CA PRO A 278 6.04 9.52 -2.11
C PRO A 278 4.86 10.02 -2.95
N ILE A 279 5.11 10.27 -4.22
CA ILE A 279 4.05 10.56 -5.20
C ILE A 279 3.63 9.29 -5.95
N ALA A 280 4.50 8.28 -5.98
CA ALA A 280 4.15 6.96 -6.49
C ALA A 280 5.03 5.87 -5.87
N CYS A 281 4.42 4.72 -5.61
CA CYS A 281 5.06 3.58 -4.99
C CYS A 281 4.58 2.26 -5.60
N GLY A 282 5.46 1.24 -5.62
CA GLY A 282 5.12 -0.10 -6.07
C GLY A 282 5.97 -1.18 -5.41
N ASN A 283 5.30 -2.20 -4.85
CA ASN A 283 5.96 -3.33 -4.22
C ASN A 283 6.58 -4.25 -5.28
N VAL A 284 7.84 -4.64 -5.07
CA VAL A 284 8.52 -5.63 -5.91
C VAL A 284 8.06 -7.02 -5.49
N VAL A 285 7.38 -7.71 -6.41
CA VAL A 285 6.92 -9.09 -6.26
C VAL A 285 7.37 -9.89 -7.48
N VAL A 286 7.91 -11.10 -7.26
CA VAL A 286 8.46 -11.97 -8.33
C VAL A 286 7.87 -13.36 -8.19
#